data_d6c4e2cb168d037d9ed677be9c2d1305
#
_entry.id   d6c4e2cb168d037d9ed677be9c2d1305
#
_cell.length_a   1.000
_cell.length_b   1.000
_cell.length_c   1.000
_cell.angle_alpha   90.00
_cell.angle_beta   90.00
_cell.angle_gamma   90.00
#
_symmetry.space_group_name_H-M   'P 1'
#
loop_
_entity.id
_entity.type
_entity.pdbx_description
1 polymer ?
#
loop_
_entity_poly.entity_id
_entity_poly.type
_entity_poly.pdbx_seq_one_letter_code
_entity_poly.pdbx_strand_id
1 'polypeptide(L)'
;MAAVTLLVAAGVPDNTPQAAYIRKYAEVAVREMYRSGVPASITLAQGLLESGAGKSSLATEGNNHFGIKCHDWSGKKMYHDDDRRGECFRVYGSADESFRDHSDFLRYRDRYKSLFDNDITDYKAWAHGLKKAGYATDPSYPSKLIKVIEDYHLYDYDKMKPADFHSGKASVNANVNETKVNADKSGEIYMPAALTKKQKREERRAEKSTKKVNVNEKVGESSIPASPHEDVR
;
A
#
# COMPACT_ATOMS: atom_id res chain seq x y z
N MET A 1 7.48 -34.04 -8.62
CA MET A 1 6.48 -33.26 -7.89
C MET A 1 7.23 -32.42 -6.86
N ALA A 2 7.44 -31.13 -7.12
CA ALA A 2 8.09 -30.25 -6.19
C ALA A 2 7.03 -29.72 -5.22
N ALA A 3 7.15 -30.09 -3.94
CA ALA A 3 6.37 -29.49 -2.88
C ALA A 3 6.79 -28.01 -2.81
N VAL A 4 5.88 -27.09 -3.15
CA VAL A 4 6.06 -25.67 -2.83
C VAL A 4 5.88 -25.57 -1.33
N THR A 5 6.97 -25.74 -0.59
CA THR A 5 7.06 -25.35 0.79
C THR A 5 6.93 -23.84 0.79
N LEU A 6 5.85 -23.32 1.37
CA LEU A 6 5.71 -21.88 1.62
C LEU A 6 6.97 -21.45 2.38
N LEU A 7 7.89 -20.79 1.70
CA LEU A 7 9.17 -20.39 2.25
C LEU A 7 8.91 -19.27 3.23
N VAL A 8 8.60 -19.62 4.48
CA VAL A 8 8.83 -18.70 5.58
C VAL A 8 10.33 -18.57 5.71
N ALA A 9 10.84 -17.37 5.53
CA ALA A 9 12.26 -17.07 5.54
C ALA A 9 12.98 -17.78 6.68
N ALA A 10 14.08 -18.45 6.37
CA ALA A 10 14.96 -19.06 7.34
C ALA A 10 15.44 -17.97 8.33
N GLY A 11 14.88 -17.96 9.55
CA GLY A 11 15.26 -17.02 10.61
C GLY A 11 14.09 -16.34 11.36
N VAL A 12 12.86 -16.30 10.80
CA VAL A 12 11.71 -15.78 11.51
C VAL A 12 11.01 -16.92 12.24
N PRO A 13 10.84 -16.86 13.59
CA PRO A 13 10.07 -17.86 14.28
C PRO A 13 8.66 -17.94 13.72
N ASP A 14 8.22 -19.15 13.37
CA ASP A 14 6.96 -19.44 12.68
C ASP A 14 5.70 -19.01 13.48
N ASN A 15 5.86 -18.79 14.78
CA ASN A 15 4.81 -18.45 15.73
C ASN A 15 4.71 -16.94 16.04
N THR A 16 5.40 -16.07 15.30
CA THR A 16 5.29 -14.62 15.52
C THR A 16 3.99 -14.05 14.93
N PRO A 17 3.44 -12.97 15.50
CA PRO A 17 2.28 -12.28 14.94
C PRO A 17 2.50 -11.81 13.50
N GLN A 18 3.74 -11.40 13.18
CA GLN A 18 4.14 -10.97 11.85
C GLN A 18 4.07 -12.12 10.84
N ALA A 19 4.67 -13.27 11.20
CA ALA A 19 4.61 -14.47 10.35
C ALA A 19 3.16 -14.94 10.14
N ALA A 20 2.34 -14.89 11.18
CA ALA A 20 0.91 -15.21 11.07
C ALA A 20 0.16 -14.24 10.14
N TYR A 21 0.45 -12.95 10.23
CA TYR A 21 -0.10 -11.93 9.35
C TYR A 21 0.28 -12.18 7.89
N ILE A 22 1.56 -12.42 7.62
CA ILE A 22 2.07 -12.70 6.27
C ILE A 22 1.37 -13.93 5.69
N ARG A 23 1.35 -15.06 6.41
CA ARG A 23 0.67 -16.28 5.94
C ARG A 23 -0.80 -16.05 5.62
N LYS A 24 -1.48 -15.24 6.43
CA LYS A 24 -2.90 -14.96 6.25
C LYS A 24 -3.19 -14.10 5.01
N TYR A 25 -2.31 -13.14 4.72
CA TYR A 25 -2.60 -12.10 3.74
C TYR A 25 -1.70 -12.14 2.48
N ALA A 26 -0.75 -13.08 2.38
CA ALA A 26 0.12 -13.20 1.22
C ALA A 26 -0.65 -13.44 -0.08
N GLU A 27 -1.65 -14.34 -0.05
CA GLU A 27 -2.47 -14.65 -1.24
C GLU A 27 -3.21 -13.40 -1.74
N VAL A 28 -3.86 -12.65 -0.85
CA VAL A 28 -4.58 -11.43 -1.24
C VAL A 28 -3.62 -10.37 -1.75
N ALA A 29 -2.44 -10.21 -1.13
CA ALA A 29 -1.44 -9.24 -1.59
C ALA A 29 -0.92 -9.58 -3.00
N VAL A 30 -0.63 -10.85 -3.29
CA VAL A 30 -0.22 -11.30 -4.63
C VAL A 30 -1.35 -11.12 -5.64
N ARG A 31 -2.59 -11.43 -5.28
CA ARG A 31 -3.76 -11.22 -6.15
C ARG A 31 -3.94 -9.72 -6.48
N GLU A 32 -3.79 -8.84 -5.48
CA GLU A 32 -3.85 -7.40 -5.68
C GLU A 32 -2.67 -6.87 -6.50
N MET A 33 -1.47 -7.42 -6.37
CA MET A 33 -0.33 -7.11 -7.23
C MET A 33 -0.67 -7.35 -8.70
N TYR A 34 -1.24 -8.50 -9.05
CA TYR A 34 -1.64 -8.81 -10.44
C TYR A 34 -2.75 -7.88 -10.95
N ARG A 35 -3.66 -7.45 -10.07
CA ARG A 35 -4.75 -6.56 -10.42
C ARG A 35 -4.32 -5.11 -10.61
N SER A 36 -3.49 -4.61 -9.72
CA SER A 36 -3.20 -3.17 -9.58
C SER A 36 -1.80 -2.77 -10.05
N GLY A 37 -0.84 -3.69 -10.05
CA GLY A 37 0.57 -3.42 -10.28
C GLY A 37 1.33 -2.91 -9.05
N VAL A 38 0.73 -2.91 -7.86
CA VAL A 38 1.42 -2.62 -6.60
C VAL A 38 2.14 -3.88 -6.12
N PRO A 39 3.46 -3.86 -5.84
CA PRO A 39 4.19 -5.04 -5.38
C PRO A 39 3.56 -5.68 -4.14
N ALA A 40 3.49 -7.01 -4.11
CA ALA A 40 2.98 -7.76 -2.96
C ALA A 40 3.83 -7.51 -1.71
N SER A 41 5.16 -7.39 -1.86
CA SER A 41 6.09 -7.06 -0.79
C SER A 41 5.77 -5.71 -0.14
N ILE A 42 5.48 -4.70 -0.94
CA ILE A 42 5.09 -3.35 -0.48
C ILE A 42 3.76 -3.43 0.27
N THR A 43 2.76 -4.09 -0.31
CA THR A 43 1.43 -4.23 0.31
C THR A 43 1.51 -4.95 1.66
N LEU A 44 2.25 -6.08 1.74
CA LEU A 44 2.43 -6.83 2.98
C LEU A 44 3.18 -6.02 4.05
N ALA A 45 4.28 -5.35 3.67
CA ALA A 45 5.07 -4.57 4.60
C ALA A 45 4.30 -3.36 5.15
N GLN A 46 3.54 -2.67 4.30
CA GLN A 46 2.65 -1.59 4.74
C GLN A 46 1.57 -2.12 5.68
N GLY A 47 0.90 -3.20 5.31
CA GLY A 47 -0.10 -3.83 6.18
C GLY A 47 0.45 -4.25 7.55
N LEU A 48 1.67 -4.79 7.61
CA LEU A 48 2.36 -5.11 8.85
C LEU A 48 2.61 -3.88 9.73
N LEU A 49 3.14 -2.81 9.13
CA LEU A 49 3.49 -1.58 9.84
C LEU A 49 2.25 -0.82 10.32
N GLU A 50 1.31 -0.57 9.41
CA GLU A 50 0.14 0.28 9.67
C GLU A 50 -0.88 -0.37 10.61
N SER A 51 -0.98 -1.71 10.60
CA SER A 51 -1.94 -2.46 11.44
C SER A 51 -1.33 -3.06 12.71
N GLY A 52 -0.03 -2.89 12.95
CA GLY A 52 0.65 -3.61 14.03
C GLY A 52 0.52 -5.13 13.89
N ALA A 53 0.75 -5.66 12.68
CA ALA A 53 0.53 -7.05 12.31
C ALA A 53 -0.93 -7.51 12.51
N GLY A 54 -1.88 -6.64 12.16
CA GLY A 54 -3.31 -6.92 12.23
C GLY A 54 -3.93 -6.81 13.62
N LYS A 55 -3.22 -6.22 14.59
CA LYS A 55 -3.66 -6.13 15.99
C LYS A 55 -4.27 -4.77 16.36
N SER A 56 -4.11 -3.74 15.52
CA SER A 56 -4.72 -2.43 15.78
C SER A 56 -6.24 -2.50 15.80
N SER A 57 -6.91 -1.59 16.54
CA SER A 57 -8.36 -1.49 16.56
C SER A 57 -8.93 -1.23 15.15
N LEU A 58 -8.23 -0.42 14.33
CA LEU A 58 -8.61 -0.20 12.94
C LEU A 58 -8.66 -1.50 12.14
N ALA A 59 -7.69 -2.41 12.33
CA ALA A 59 -7.65 -3.69 11.64
C ALA A 59 -8.66 -4.71 12.20
N THR A 60 -8.81 -4.79 13.53
CA THR A 60 -9.64 -5.82 14.19
C THR A 60 -11.14 -5.50 14.16
N GLU A 61 -11.51 -4.22 14.30
CA GLU A 61 -12.91 -3.79 14.38
C GLU A 61 -13.40 -3.22 13.04
N GLY A 62 -12.49 -2.57 12.28
CA GLY A 62 -12.80 -1.90 11.03
C GLY A 62 -12.31 -2.61 9.77
N ASN A 63 -11.62 -3.76 9.88
CA ASN A 63 -10.91 -4.42 8.79
C ASN A 63 -9.99 -3.47 8.00
N ASN A 64 -9.59 -2.34 8.60
CA ASN A 64 -8.79 -1.30 7.96
C ASN A 64 -7.31 -1.52 8.28
N HIS A 65 -6.63 -2.29 7.43
CA HIS A 65 -5.24 -2.71 7.63
C HIS A 65 -4.20 -1.64 7.26
N PHE A 66 -4.62 -0.55 6.64
CA PHE A 66 -3.72 0.49 6.11
C PHE A 66 -4.01 1.89 6.68
N GLY A 67 -4.89 1.99 7.68
CA GLY A 67 -5.23 3.28 8.28
C GLY A 67 -5.82 4.28 7.29
N ILE A 68 -6.60 3.83 6.31
CA ILE A 68 -7.16 4.72 5.29
C ILE A 68 -8.26 5.58 5.91
N LYS A 69 -8.05 6.91 5.88
CA LYS A 69 -8.96 7.92 6.39
C LYS A 69 -10.19 8.07 5.47
N CYS A 70 -11.30 8.54 6.02
CA CYS A 70 -12.59 8.58 5.33
C CYS A 70 -12.58 9.35 4.01
N HIS A 71 -11.96 10.53 3.97
CA HIS A 71 -12.08 11.44 2.82
C HIS A 71 -13.53 11.50 2.30
N ASP A 72 -13.79 11.11 1.04
CA ASP A 72 -15.13 11.09 0.42
C ASP A 72 -15.84 9.72 0.61
N TRP A 73 -15.46 8.93 1.62
CA TRP A 73 -16.03 7.61 1.89
C TRP A 73 -17.49 7.69 2.34
N SER A 74 -18.38 7.00 1.62
CA SER A 74 -19.80 6.89 1.94
C SER A 74 -20.18 5.66 2.76
N GLY A 75 -19.24 4.68 2.90
CA GLY A 75 -19.44 3.46 3.67
C GLY A 75 -19.38 3.66 5.18
N LYS A 76 -19.35 2.56 5.92
CA LYS A 76 -19.21 2.58 7.39
C LYS A 76 -17.93 3.27 7.82
N LYS A 77 -17.98 3.94 8.97
CA LYS A 77 -16.90 4.77 9.51
C LYS A 77 -16.65 4.43 10.96
N MET A 78 -15.40 4.57 11.39
CA MET A 78 -15.02 4.58 12.79
C MET A 78 -14.13 5.79 13.08
N TYR A 79 -14.08 6.19 14.33
CA TYR A 79 -13.31 7.35 14.78
C TYR A 79 -12.24 6.89 15.75
N HIS A 80 -11.01 7.31 15.52
CA HIS A 80 -9.86 6.94 16.33
C HIS A 80 -8.94 8.16 16.50
N ASP A 81 -8.26 8.25 17.65
CA ASP A 81 -7.25 9.27 17.86
C ASP A 81 -5.94 8.81 17.18
N ASP A 82 -5.47 9.61 16.22
CA ASP A 82 -4.23 9.39 15.47
C ASP A 82 -3.44 10.72 15.49
N ASP A 83 -3.04 11.29 14.36
CA ASP A 83 -2.39 12.60 14.28
C ASP A 83 -3.25 13.72 14.92
N ARG A 84 -4.56 13.53 14.87
CA ARG A 84 -5.56 14.41 15.50
C ARG A 84 -6.58 13.57 16.26
N ARG A 85 -7.19 14.21 17.25
CA ARG A 85 -8.26 13.59 18.03
C ARG A 85 -9.52 13.37 17.17
N GLY A 86 -10.09 12.15 17.24
CA GLY A 86 -11.34 11.83 16.57
C GLY A 86 -11.27 11.80 15.04
N GLU A 87 -10.15 11.39 14.46
CA GLU A 87 -10.03 11.23 13.01
C GLU A 87 -10.93 10.11 12.48
N CYS A 88 -11.47 10.33 11.29
CA CYS A 88 -12.39 9.42 10.64
C CYS A 88 -11.64 8.41 9.75
N PHE A 89 -11.89 7.12 9.99
CA PHE A 89 -11.33 6.02 9.22
C PHE A 89 -12.42 5.18 8.55
N ARG A 90 -12.09 4.61 7.39
CA ARG A 90 -12.97 3.70 6.66
C ARG A 90 -13.14 2.39 7.41
N VAL A 91 -14.34 1.83 7.36
CA VAL A 91 -14.65 0.48 7.86
C VAL A 91 -15.07 -0.36 6.67
N TYR A 92 -14.43 -1.54 6.53
CA TYR A 92 -14.66 -2.47 5.43
C TYR A 92 -15.42 -3.70 5.91
N GLY A 93 -16.08 -4.39 5.00
CA GLY A 93 -16.77 -5.65 5.27
C GLY A 93 -15.79 -6.81 5.45
N SER A 94 -14.58 -6.71 4.86
CA SER A 94 -13.53 -7.71 4.96
C SER A 94 -12.14 -7.08 4.85
N ALA A 95 -11.11 -7.84 5.24
CA ALA A 95 -9.73 -7.44 5.01
C ALA A 95 -9.41 -7.33 3.50
N ASP A 96 -9.97 -8.22 2.66
CA ASP A 96 -9.79 -8.19 1.20
C ASP A 96 -10.23 -6.84 0.60
N GLU A 97 -11.33 -6.27 1.09
CA GLU A 97 -11.77 -4.93 0.67
C GLU A 97 -10.75 -3.84 1.05
N SER A 98 -10.15 -3.95 2.25
CA SER A 98 -9.11 -3.02 2.69
C SER A 98 -7.85 -3.11 1.82
N PHE A 99 -7.41 -4.33 1.49
CA PHE A 99 -6.27 -4.56 0.59
C PHE A 99 -6.54 -4.01 -0.81
N ARG A 100 -7.75 -4.22 -1.31
CA ARG A 100 -8.19 -3.70 -2.60
C ARG A 100 -8.21 -2.17 -2.62
N ASP A 101 -8.83 -1.55 -1.62
CA ASP A 101 -8.93 -0.09 -1.52
C ASP A 101 -7.55 0.56 -1.35
N HIS A 102 -6.62 -0.07 -0.62
CA HIS A 102 -5.23 0.36 -0.54
C HIS A 102 -4.54 0.33 -1.91
N SER A 103 -4.71 -0.75 -2.66
CA SER A 103 -4.14 -0.87 -3.99
C SER A 103 -4.71 0.18 -4.95
N ASP A 104 -6.02 0.43 -4.88
CA ASP A 104 -6.69 1.46 -5.66
C ASP A 104 -6.26 2.86 -5.25
N PHE A 105 -6.04 3.09 -3.95
CA PHE A 105 -5.51 4.35 -3.42
C PHE A 105 -4.14 4.70 -4.02
N LEU A 106 -3.26 3.72 -4.18
CA LEU A 106 -1.97 3.93 -4.82
C LEU A 106 -2.08 4.03 -6.35
N ARG A 107 -2.92 3.20 -6.97
CA ARG A 107 -3.01 3.12 -8.43
C ARG A 107 -3.65 4.34 -9.08
N TYR A 108 -4.68 4.91 -8.46
CA TYR A 108 -5.53 5.92 -9.10
C TYR A 108 -5.33 7.34 -8.61
N ARG A 109 -4.41 7.59 -7.68
CA ARG A 109 -4.07 8.95 -7.25
C ARG A 109 -2.83 9.44 -7.98
N ASP A 110 -2.93 10.58 -8.67
CA ASP A 110 -1.88 11.14 -9.51
C ASP A 110 -0.53 11.28 -8.81
N ARG A 111 -0.53 11.59 -7.50
CA ARG A 111 0.70 11.73 -6.71
C ARG A 111 1.54 10.46 -6.65
N TYR A 112 0.95 9.28 -6.85
CA TYR A 112 1.64 7.98 -6.82
C TYR A 112 1.93 7.43 -8.22
N LYS A 113 1.52 8.11 -9.28
CA LYS A 113 1.63 7.61 -10.66
C LYS A 113 3.05 7.21 -11.04
N SER A 114 4.06 7.98 -10.62
CA SER A 114 5.47 7.69 -10.91
C SER A 114 6.01 6.43 -10.20
N LEU A 115 5.30 5.88 -9.23
CA LEU A 115 5.70 4.61 -8.61
C LEU A 115 5.64 3.45 -9.62
N PHE A 116 4.69 3.53 -10.55
CA PHE A 116 4.43 2.49 -11.54
C PHE A 116 5.40 2.52 -12.73
N ASP A 117 6.34 3.46 -12.73
CA ASP A 117 7.48 3.49 -13.66
C ASP A 117 8.64 2.60 -13.15
N ASN A 118 8.62 2.19 -11.87
CA ASN A 118 9.60 1.28 -11.30
C ASN A 118 9.28 -0.18 -11.66
N ASP A 119 10.33 -1.02 -11.70
CA ASP A 119 10.14 -2.46 -11.76
C ASP A 119 9.36 -2.95 -10.54
N ILE A 120 8.45 -3.91 -10.75
CA ILE A 120 7.59 -4.44 -9.68
C ILE A 120 8.40 -5.15 -8.59
N THR A 121 9.59 -5.64 -8.91
CA THR A 121 10.52 -6.30 -7.98
C THR A 121 11.49 -5.34 -7.30
N ASP A 122 11.54 -4.07 -7.72
CA ASP A 122 12.37 -3.04 -7.09
C ASP A 122 11.65 -2.39 -5.90
N TYR A 123 11.43 -3.18 -4.84
CA TYR A 123 10.80 -2.70 -3.62
C TYR A 123 11.54 -1.50 -2.98
N LYS A 124 12.84 -1.32 -3.23
CA LYS A 124 13.62 -0.18 -2.70
C LYS A 124 13.21 1.12 -3.40
N ALA A 125 13.14 1.11 -4.73
CA ALA A 125 12.63 2.26 -5.49
C ALA A 125 11.19 2.57 -5.11
N TRP A 126 10.34 1.56 -4.93
CA TRP A 126 8.97 1.73 -4.44
C TRP A 126 8.91 2.38 -3.05
N ALA A 127 9.70 1.92 -2.07
CA ALA A 127 9.72 2.46 -0.71
C ALA A 127 10.14 3.94 -0.70
N HIS A 128 11.20 4.30 -1.42
CA HIS A 128 11.65 5.68 -1.56
C HIS A 128 10.63 6.54 -2.33
N GLY A 129 10.04 6.00 -3.38
CA GLY A 129 9.00 6.66 -4.16
C GLY A 129 7.75 6.97 -3.33
N LEU A 130 7.29 6.05 -2.49
CA LEU A 130 6.17 6.26 -1.55
C LEU A 130 6.45 7.45 -0.62
N LYS A 131 7.65 7.54 -0.05
CA LYS A 131 8.04 8.68 0.78
C LYS A 131 8.07 9.98 -0.02
N LYS A 132 8.67 9.98 -1.21
CA LYS A 132 8.72 11.14 -2.10
C LYS A 132 7.31 11.61 -2.49
N ALA A 133 6.40 10.68 -2.74
CA ALA A 133 5.00 10.96 -3.02
C ALA A 133 4.19 11.40 -1.78
N GLY A 134 4.81 11.43 -0.59
CA GLY A 134 4.18 11.87 0.67
C GLY A 134 3.18 10.88 1.24
N TYR A 135 3.44 9.57 1.10
CA TYR A 135 2.63 8.54 1.75
C TYR A 135 2.72 8.64 3.27
N ALA A 136 3.93 8.87 3.79
CA ALA A 136 4.19 9.06 5.21
C ALA A 136 5.04 10.32 5.47
N THR A 137 4.84 10.97 6.62
CA THR A 137 5.62 12.14 7.06
C THR A 137 6.97 11.75 7.65
N ASP A 138 7.08 10.57 8.25
CA ASP A 138 8.30 10.05 8.87
C ASP A 138 9.46 9.94 7.86
N PRO A 139 10.60 10.61 8.07
CA PRO A 139 11.77 10.52 7.18
C PRO A 139 12.37 9.11 7.13
N SER A 140 12.19 8.31 8.18
CA SER A 140 12.71 6.93 8.26
C SER A 140 11.76 5.89 7.63
N TYR A 141 10.62 6.30 7.09
CA TYR A 141 9.62 5.38 6.53
C TYR A 141 10.17 4.42 5.47
N PRO A 142 10.98 4.87 4.48
CA PRO A 142 11.55 3.93 3.50
C PRO A 142 12.43 2.87 4.15
N SER A 143 13.29 3.25 5.09
CA SER A 143 14.18 2.31 5.79
C SER A 143 13.40 1.31 6.64
N LYS A 144 12.32 1.73 7.30
CA LYS A 144 11.43 0.84 8.05
C LYS A 144 10.74 -0.16 7.12
N LEU A 145 10.23 0.32 5.99
CA LEU A 145 9.56 -0.53 5.01
C LEU A 145 10.53 -1.56 4.40
N ILE A 146 11.71 -1.10 3.94
CA ILE A 146 12.75 -1.97 3.38
C ILE A 146 13.18 -3.03 4.41
N LYS A 147 13.42 -2.60 5.67
CA LYS A 147 13.79 -3.54 6.73
C LYS A 147 12.74 -4.63 6.93
N VAL A 148 11.47 -4.31 6.97
CA VAL A 148 10.38 -5.29 7.09
C VAL A 148 10.38 -6.24 5.88
N ILE A 149 10.54 -5.71 4.67
CA ILE A 149 10.60 -6.53 3.45
C ILE A 149 11.77 -7.50 3.49
N GLU A 150 12.95 -7.04 3.93
CA GLU A 150 14.16 -7.86 4.00
C GLU A 150 14.13 -8.86 5.16
N ASP A 151 13.68 -8.46 6.37
CA ASP A 151 13.59 -9.32 7.55
C ASP A 151 12.64 -10.51 7.32
N TYR A 152 11.56 -10.32 6.56
CA TYR A 152 10.55 -11.34 6.29
C TYR A 152 10.59 -11.89 4.86
N HIS A 153 11.61 -11.53 4.06
CA HIS A 153 11.83 -11.93 2.66
C HIS A 153 10.57 -11.71 1.79
N LEU A 154 9.85 -10.62 2.04
CA LEU A 154 8.58 -10.35 1.36
C LEU A 154 8.74 -10.15 -0.15
N TYR A 155 9.93 -9.79 -0.63
CA TYR A 155 10.27 -9.65 -2.06
C TYR A 155 10.11 -10.97 -2.86
N ASP A 156 10.02 -12.12 -2.20
CA ASP A 156 9.77 -13.38 -2.88
C ASP A 156 8.31 -13.48 -3.36
N TYR A 157 7.39 -12.82 -2.67
CA TYR A 157 5.99 -12.75 -3.09
C TYR A 157 5.79 -11.95 -4.38
N ASP A 158 6.70 -11.03 -4.73
CA ASP A 158 6.63 -10.27 -6.00
C ASP A 158 6.88 -11.16 -7.23
N LYS A 159 7.42 -12.37 -7.04
CA LYS A 159 7.67 -13.37 -8.08
C LYS A 159 6.60 -14.45 -8.13
N MET A 160 5.72 -14.51 -7.13
CA MET A 160 4.67 -15.55 -7.03
C MET A 160 3.45 -15.20 -7.88
N LYS A 161 2.69 -16.26 -8.21
CA LYS A 161 1.41 -16.14 -8.93
C LYS A 161 0.26 -16.53 -8.00
N PRO A 162 -0.96 -16.02 -8.21
CA PRO A 162 -2.12 -16.43 -7.41
C PRO A 162 -2.35 -17.95 -7.40
N ALA A 163 -2.04 -18.63 -8.51
CA ALA A 163 -2.16 -20.08 -8.61
C ALA A 163 -1.22 -20.87 -7.69
N ASP A 164 -0.10 -20.27 -7.26
CA ASP A 164 0.89 -20.94 -6.40
C ASP A 164 0.32 -21.22 -4.99
N PHE A 165 -0.68 -20.44 -4.55
CA PHE A 165 -1.37 -20.64 -3.28
C PHE A 165 -2.39 -21.78 -3.30
N HIS A 166 -2.88 -22.16 -4.50
CA HIS A 166 -3.91 -23.20 -4.65
C HIS A 166 -3.32 -24.60 -4.86
N SER A 167 -2.07 -24.68 -5.30
CA SER A 167 -1.39 -25.96 -5.51
C SER A 167 -1.06 -26.70 -4.21
N GLY A 168 -1.07 -26.02 -3.05
CA GLY A 168 -0.85 -26.62 -1.73
C GLY A 168 -2.09 -27.20 -1.05
N LYS A 169 -3.31 -27.02 -1.58
CA LYS A 169 -4.56 -27.52 -0.97
C LYS A 169 -4.83 -29.02 -1.16
N ALA A 170 -3.97 -29.74 -1.87
CA ALA A 170 -4.15 -31.19 -2.08
C ALA A 170 -3.63 -32.08 -0.93
N SER A 171 -3.12 -31.52 0.17
CA SER A 171 -2.45 -32.30 1.24
C SER A 171 -2.85 -31.95 2.66
N VAL A 172 -4.05 -31.41 2.92
CA VAL A 172 -4.54 -31.34 4.32
C VAL A 172 -5.93 -31.94 4.39
N ASN A 173 -5.99 -33.28 4.41
CA ASN A 173 -7.09 -34.01 4.98
C ASN A 173 -6.94 -33.93 6.50
N ALA A 174 -7.85 -33.26 7.21
CA ALA A 174 -8.55 -33.77 8.37
C ALA A 174 -9.35 -32.66 9.09
N ASN A 175 -10.66 -32.83 9.08
CA ASN A 175 -11.60 -32.38 10.13
C ASN A 175 -11.57 -30.92 10.59
N VAL A 176 -12.26 -30.06 9.85
CA VAL A 176 -13.05 -28.98 10.48
C VAL A 176 -14.36 -28.84 9.71
N ASN A 177 -15.47 -28.87 10.39
CA ASN A 177 -16.85 -28.79 9.92
C ASN A 177 -17.03 -27.66 8.89
N GLU A 178 -17.51 -28.04 7.72
CA GLU A 178 -17.94 -27.13 6.65
C GLU A 178 -19.11 -26.27 7.12
N THR A 179 -18.86 -25.01 7.35
CA THR A 179 -19.93 -24.00 7.23
C THR A 179 -19.91 -23.54 5.78
N LYS A 180 -20.91 -23.97 5.01
CA LYS A 180 -21.12 -23.61 3.62
C LYS A 180 -21.26 -22.09 3.50
N VAL A 181 -20.26 -21.44 2.94
CA VAL A 181 -20.38 -20.07 2.42
C VAL A 181 -20.64 -20.19 0.94
N ASN A 182 -21.82 -19.78 0.49
CA ASN A 182 -22.23 -19.77 -0.92
C ASN A 182 -21.26 -18.90 -1.73
N ALA A 183 -20.58 -19.52 -2.68
CA ALA A 183 -19.82 -18.82 -3.70
C ALA A 183 -20.81 -18.14 -4.64
N ASP A 184 -20.84 -16.83 -4.65
CA ASP A 184 -21.56 -16.04 -5.65
C ASP A 184 -20.85 -16.16 -7.01
N LYS A 185 -21.60 -16.66 -7.99
CA LYS A 185 -21.18 -16.79 -9.38
C LYS A 185 -21.48 -15.49 -10.13
N SER A 186 -20.75 -14.44 -9.88
CA SER A 186 -20.74 -13.30 -10.78
C SER A 186 -19.30 -12.96 -11.16
N GLY A 187 -18.88 -13.45 -12.31
CA GLY A 187 -17.63 -13.08 -12.98
C GLY A 187 -17.69 -11.68 -13.58
N GLU A 188 -18.31 -10.73 -12.92
CA GLU A 188 -18.29 -9.34 -13.32
C GLU A 188 -16.98 -8.69 -12.88
N ILE A 189 -16.20 -8.27 -13.88
CA ILE A 189 -15.03 -7.40 -13.70
C ILE A 189 -15.58 -6.08 -13.11
N TYR A 190 -15.41 -5.89 -11.79
CA TYR A 190 -15.74 -4.63 -11.13
C TYR A 190 -14.83 -3.54 -11.70
N MET A 191 -15.39 -2.72 -12.57
CA MET A 191 -14.78 -1.46 -12.96
C MET A 191 -15.00 -0.48 -11.81
N PRO A 192 -13.95 0.05 -11.16
CA PRO A 192 -14.14 1.07 -10.13
C PRO A 192 -14.91 2.23 -10.74
N ALA A 193 -15.94 2.70 -10.04
CA ALA A 193 -16.73 3.84 -10.47
C ALA A 193 -15.79 5.01 -10.81
N ALA A 194 -15.92 5.55 -12.02
CA ALA A 194 -15.10 6.67 -12.47
C ALA A 194 -15.18 7.79 -11.43
N LEU A 195 -14.02 8.40 -11.12
CA LEU A 195 -13.90 9.51 -10.18
C LEU A 195 -15.04 10.52 -10.39
N THR A 196 -15.70 10.87 -9.32
CA THR A 196 -16.82 11.83 -9.38
C THR A 196 -16.31 13.19 -9.88
N LYS A 197 -17.19 13.99 -10.46
CA LYS A 197 -16.86 15.36 -10.93
C LYS A 197 -16.21 16.22 -9.82
N LYS A 198 -16.54 15.95 -8.54
CA LYS A 198 -15.97 16.63 -7.37
C LYS A 198 -14.52 16.19 -7.13
N GLN A 199 -14.24 14.89 -7.15
CA GLN A 199 -12.89 14.33 -7.00
C GLN A 199 -11.95 14.83 -8.10
N LYS A 200 -12.38 14.83 -9.36
CA LYS A 200 -11.61 15.40 -10.49
C LYS A 200 -11.33 16.90 -10.34
N ARG A 201 -12.26 17.65 -9.69
CA ARG A 201 -12.07 19.09 -9.45
C ARG A 201 -11.09 19.37 -8.33
N GLU A 202 -11.06 18.53 -7.31
CA GLU A 202 -10.10 18.62 -6.18
C GLU A 202 -8.69 18.23 -6.62
N GLU A 203 -8.53 17.18 -7.43
CA GLU A 203 -7.26 16.82 -8.05
C GLU A 203 -6.70 17.96 -8.91
N ARG A 204 -7.53 18.55 -9.78
CA ARG A 204 -7.11 19.71 -10.59
C ARG A 204 -6.74 20.94 -9.76
N ARG A 205 -7.32 21.12 -8.57
CA ARG A 205 -6.93 22.21 -7.66
C ARG A 205 -5.59 21.93 -7.00
N ALA A 206 -5.34 20.68 -6.58
CA ALA A 206 -4.06 20.25 -6.03
C ALA A 206 -2.92 20.39 -7.07
N GLU A 207 -3.14 19.96 -8.31
CA GLU A 207 -2.19 20.14 -9.42
C GLU A 207 -1.85 21.60 -9.71
N LYS A 208 -2.87 22.49 -9.68
CA LYS A 208 -2.64 23.94 -9.91
C LYS A 208 -1.85 24.57 -8.77
N SER A 209 -2.06 24.10 -7.53
CA SER A 209 -1.31 24.56 -6.36
C SER A 209 0.17 24.17 -6.45
N THR A 210 0.46 22.93 -6.84
CA THR A 210 1.84 22.42 -7.02
C THR A 210 2.57 23.12 -8.17
N LYS A 211 1.88 23.38 -9.29
CA LYS A 211 2.46 24.13 -10.41
C LYS A 211 2.77 25.58 -10.04
N LYS A 212 1.96 26.21 -9.17
CA LYS A 212 2.18 27.58 -8.73
C LYS A 212 3.39 27.72 -7.80
N VAL A 213 3.67 26.70 -6.99
CA VAL A 213 4.87 26.65 -6.13
C VAL A 213 6.13 26.49 -6.99
N ASN A 214 6.14 25.58 -7.96
CA ASN A 214 7.29 25.35 -8.85
C ASN A 214 7.62 26.54 -9.79
N VAL A 215 6.62 27.36 -10.12
CA VAL A 215 6.87 28.57 -10.94
C VAL A 215 7.52 29.66 -10.10
N ASN A 216 7.15 29.80 -8.83
CA ASN A 216 7.76 30.78 -7.93
C ASN A 216 9.21 30.43 -7.54
N GLU A 217 9.58 29.15 -7.45
CA GLU A 217 10.98 28.74 -7.24
C GLU A 217 11.86 29.05 -8.46
N LYS A 218 11.36 28.91 -9.70
CA LYS A 218 12.13 29.24 -10.91
C LYS A 218 12.32 30.73 -11.16
N VAL A 219 11.48 31.59 -10.60
CA VAL A 219 11.60 33.05 -10.73
C VAL A 219 12.55 33.65 -9.68
N GLY A 220 12.83 32.91 -8.58
CA GLY A 220 13.76 33.34 -7.52
C GLY A 220 15.25 33.15 -7.85
N GLU A 221 15.62 32.40 -8.89
CA GLU A 221 17.02 32.09 -9.23
C GLU A 221 17.65 33.02 -10.26
N SER A 222 16.95 34.04 -10.79
CA SER A 222 17.47 34.88 -11.89
C SER A 222 17.84 36.31 -11.49
N SER A 223 18.19 36.60 -10.25
CA SER A 223 18.66 37.93 -9.85
C SER A 223 19.85 37.85 -8.87
N ILE A 224 21.02 37.46 -9.40
CA ILE A 224 22.31 37.76 -8.79
C ILE A 224 22.91 38.94 -9.58
N PRO A 225 23.09 40.14 -9.01
CA PRO A 225 23.77 41.22 -9.70
C PRO A 225 25.28 40.94 -9.76
N ALA A 226 25.86 41.11 -10.95
CA ALA A 226 27.30 41.03 -11.17
C ALA A 226 28.04 42.09 -10.34
N SER A 227 29.06 41.66 -9.59
CA SER A 227 30.02 42.53 -8.90
C SER A 227 30.86 43.31 -9.91
N PRO A 228 31.15 44.61 -9.68
CA PRO A 228 32.04 45.36 -10.55
C PRO A 228 33.52 44.97 -10.29
N HIS A 229 34.25 44.72 -11.37
CA HIS A 229 35.70 44.66 -11.37
C HIS A 229 36.29 46.03 -10.98
N GLU A 230 37.05 46.08 -9.89
CA GLU A 230 38.00 47.14 -9.65
C GLU A 230 39.36 46.81 -10.27
N ASP A 231 39.75 47.63 -11.26
CA ASP A 231 41.13 47.77 -11.75
C ASP A 231 41.96 48.43 -10.70
N VAL A 232 43.08 47.81 -10.26
CA VAL A 232 44.19 48.50 -9.62
C VAL A 232 45.50 48.02 -10.26
N ARG A 233 46.23 49.02 -10.68
CA ARG A 233 47.58 49.14 -11.24
C ARG A 233 48.64 48.14 -10.71
#